data_03126a1c18f78930ebcab4c17888ad39
#
_entry.id   03126a1c18f78930ebcab4c17888ad39
#
_cell.length_a   1.000
_cell.length_b   1.000
_cell.length_c   1.000
_cell.angle_alpha   90.00
_cell.angle_beta   90.00
_cell.angle_gamma   90.00
#
_symmetry.space_group_name_H-M   'P 1'
#
loop_
_entity.id
_entity.type
_entity.pdbx_description
1 polymer ?
#
loop_
_entity_poly.entity_id
_entity_poly.type
_entity_poly.pdbx_seq_one_letter_code
_entity_poly.pdbx_strand_id
1 'polypeptide(L)'
;MNEYITQIEKCVALHPYAMILREKDMDRQDYRELARHIQVMCRKASVKMFVHSDISAAKYADCGNVHFSMEHFKQMCEEQADVIKRLDCVSVSCHSMEEAVNAVRAGADQIVLGTIFETQCKPGKMGAGLSFLKEVCRAAHTVNPTVKVFAIGGIKPDNIKKVLEASADGGCMMSWFMQHN
;
A
#
# COMPACT_ATOMS: atom_id res chain seq x y z
N MET A 1 -15.26 -6.96 16.01
CA MET A 1 -15.48 -7.25 14.56
C MET A 1 -16.47 -6.26 13.94
N ASN A 2 -17.69 -6.09 14.44
CA ASN A 2 -18.69 -5.20 13.83
C ASN A 2 -18.22 -3.74 13.67
N GLU A 3 -17.65 -3.12 14.71
CA GLU A 3 -17.15 -1.73 14.64
C GLU A 3 -16.04 -1.56 13.60
N TYR A 4 -15.14 -2.55 13.51
CA TYR A 4 -14.06 -2.55 12.53
C TYR A 4 -14.60 -2.58 11.08
N ILE A 5 -15.57 -3.47 10.81
CA ILE A 5 -16.21 -3.56 9.48
C ILE A 5 -16.96 -2.25 9.17
N THR A 6 -17.72 -1.70 10.12
CA THR A 6 -18.41 -0.42 9.94
C THR A 6 -17.43 0.72 9.61
N GLN A 7 -16.25 0.74 10.23
CA GLN A 7 -15.23 1.73 9.90
C GLN A 7 -14.66 1.53 8.49
N ILE A 8 -14.44 0.29 8.07
CA ILE A 8 -14.02 -0.02 6.69
C ILE A 8 -15.09 0.41 5.67
N GLU A 9 -16.37 0.15 5.95
CA GLU A 9 -17.48 0.60 5.09
C GLU A 9 -17.46 2.12 4.89
N LYS A 10 -17.27 2.89 5.96
CA LYS A 10 -17.12 4.35 5.87
C LYS A 10 -15.90 4.74 5.03
N CYS A 11 -14.76 4.07 5.21
CA CYS A 11 -13.56 4.33 4.41
C CYS A 11 -13.81 4.04 2.91
N VAL A 12 -14.46 2.93 2.59
CA VAL A 12 -14.80 2.56 1.21
C VAL A 12 -15.78 3.54 0.59
N ALA A 13 -16.75 4.05 1.38
CA ALA A 13 -17.74 5.05 0.91
C ALA A 13 -17.10 6.40 0.51
N LEU A 14 -15.89 6.69 0.93
CA LEU A 14 -15.11 7.86 0.48
C LEU A 14 -14.42 7.65 -0.87
N HIS A 15 -14.61 6.49 -1.50
CA HIS A 15 -14.03 6.13 -2.80
C HIS A 15 -12.51 6.40 -2.91
N PRO A 16 -11.68 5.89 -1.98
CA PRO A 16 -10.23 6.03 -2.12
C PRO A 16 -9.76 5.31 -3.38
N TYR A 17 -8.60 5.72 -3.92
CA TYR A 17 -7.99 5.01 -5.05
C TYR A 17 -7.79 3.52 -4.78
N ALA A 18 -7.32 3.20 -3.56
CA ALA A 18 -7.12 1.82 -3.14
C ALA A 18 -7.18 1.69 -1.61
N MET A 19 -7.35 0.46 -1.15
CA MET A 19 -7.25 0.04 0.24
C MET A 19 -6.24 -1.11 0.37
N ILE A 20 -5.36 -1.05 1.36
CA ILE A 20 -4.46 -2.16 1.72
C ILE A 20 -4.97 -2.79 3.01
N LEU A 21 -5.40 -4.05 2.93
CA LEU A 21 -5.81 -4.83 4.10
C LEU A 21 -4.59 -5.48 4.74
N ARG A 22 -4.34 -5.17 6.02
CA ARG A 22 -3.21 -5.68 6.77
C ARG A 22 -3.57 -5.92 8.22
N GLU A 23 -3.76 -7.18 8.59
CA GLU A 23 -3.99 -7.64 9.95
C GLU A 23 -2.92 -8.67 10.34
N LYS A 24 -1.97 -8.25 11.19
CA LYS A 24 -0.81 -9.06 11.51
C LYS A 24 -1.07 -10.19 12.50
N ASP A 25 -2.00 -9.92 13.41
CA ASP A 25 -2.23 -10.77 14.59
C ASP A 25 -3.50 -11.62 14.43
N MET A 26 -4.12 -11.55 13.25
CA MET A 26 -5.34 -12.30 12.93
C MET A 26 -4.98 -13.73 12.49
N ASP A 27 -5.78 -14.69 12.91
CA ASP A 27 -5.69 -16.07 12.40
C ASP A 27 -5.81 -16.09 10.87
N ARG A 28 -5.13 -17.03 10.24
CA ARG A 28 -5.05 -17.11 8.77
C ARG A 28 -6.41 -17.36 8.12
N GLN A 29 -7.27 -18.14 8.76
CA GLN A 29 -8.60 -18.43 8.23
C GLN A 29 -9.50 -17.19 8.36
N ASP A 30 -9.47 -16.54 9.51
CA ASP A 30 -10.21 -15.30 9.76
C ASP A 30 -9.76 -14.18 8.81
N TYR A 31 -8.45 -14.06 8.55
CA TYR A 31 -7.93 -13.10 7.60
C TYR A 31 -8.42 -13.33 6.16
N ARG A 32 -8.53 -14.59 5.72
CA ARG A 32 -9.06 -14.94 4.39
C ARG A 32 -10.53 -14.56 4.25
N GLU A 33 -11.36 -14.87 5.26
CA GLU A 33 -12.78 -14.53 5.26
C GLU A 33 -12.97 -13.00 5.30
N LEU A 34 -12.19 -12.30 6.11
CA LEU A 34 -12.17 -10.84 6.15
C LEU A 34 -11.78 -10.26 4.79
N ALA A 35 -10.70 -10.76 4.18
CA ALA A 35 -10.26 -10.31 2.87
C ALA A 35 -11.34 -10.49 1.80
N ARG A 36 -12.02 -11.64 1.78
CA ARG A 36 -13.14 -11.90 0.87
C ARG A 36 -14.30 -10.94 1.09
N HIS A 37 -14.66 -10.69 2.35
CA HIS A 37 -15.74 -9.78 2.70
C HIS A 37 -15.44 -8.34 2.22
N ILE A 38 -14.24 -7.82 2.53
CA ILE A 38 -13.82 -6.48 2.15
C ILE A 38 -13.66 -6.34 0.62
N GLN A 39 -13.18 -7.38 -0.07
CA GLN A 39 -13.07 -7.38 -1.52
C GLN A 39 -14.43 -7.17 -2.21
N VAL A 40 -15.49 -7.82 -1.69
CA VAL A 40 -16.86 -7.62 -2.20
C VAL A 40 -17.31 -6.17 -2.04
N MET A 41 -17.04 -5.56 -0.88
CA MET A 41 -17.35 -4.14 -0.63
C MET A 41 -16.57 -3.22 -1.56
N CYS A 42 -15.27 -3.43 -1.67
CA CYS A 42 -14.40 -2.65 -2.53
C CYS A 42 -14.82 -2.72 -4.01
N ARG A 43 -15.15 -3.92 -4.51
CA ARG A 43 -15.66 -4.10 -5.88
C ARG A 43 -16.94 -3.31 -6.15
N LYS A 44 -17.92 -3.37 -5.24
CA LYS A 44 -19.17 -2.62 -5.36
C LYS A 44 -18.97 -1.11 -5.44
N ALA A 45 -17.93 -0.61 -4.75
CA ALA A 45 -17.58 0.80 -4.72
C ALA A 45 -16.53 1.20 -5.77
N SER A 46 -16.08 0.28 -6.63
CA SER A 46 -14.98 0.49 -7.59
C SER A 46 -13.66 0.93 -6.93
N VAL A 47 -13.41 0.50 -5.70
CA VAL A 47 -12.16 0.71 -4.96
C VAL A 47 -11.24 -0.49 -5.19
N LYS A 48 -9.97 -0.24 -5.50
CA LYS A 48 -8.97 -1.31 -5.57
C LYS A 48 -8.67 -1.81 -4.16
N MET A 49 -8.60 -3.12 -3.97
CA MET A 49 -8.13 -3.72 -2.73
C MET A 49 -6.79 -4.41 -2.96
N PHE A 50 -5.88 -4.26 -2.02
CA PHE A 50 -4.63 -5.02 -1.93
C PHE A 50 -4.64 -5.87 -0.67
N VAL A 51 -4.35 -7.16 -0.81
CA VAL A 51 -4.09 -8.05 0.32
C VAL A 51 -2.61 -7.93 0.71
N HIS A 52 -2.32 -7.78 2.00
CA HIS A 52 -0.92 -7.67 2.44
C HIS A 52 -0.27 -9.05 2.57
N SER A 53 0.75 -9.31 1.76
CA SER A 53 1.70 -10.43 1.85
C SER A 53 1.13 -11.86 1.76
N ASP A 54 -0.17 -12.08 1.83
CA ASP A 54 -0.76 -13.43 1.74
C ASP A 54 -1.42 -13.65 0.37
N ILE A 55 -0.65 -14.24 -0.57
CA ILE A 55 -1.13 -14.58 -1.91
C ILE A 55 -2.28 -15.59 -1.85
N SER A 56 -2.29 -16.49 -0.86
CA SER A 56 -3.37 -17.47 -0.74
C SER A 56 -4.68 -16.82 -0.28
N ALA A 57 -4.61 -15.82 0.60
CA ALA A 57 -5.77 -15.01 0.98
C ALA A 57 -6.23 -14.13 -0.18
N ALA A 58 -5.31 -13.54 -0.94
CA ALA A 58 -5.63 -12.79 -2.15
C ALA A 58 -6.38 -13.66 -3.16
N LYS A 59 -5.88 -14.85 -3.44
CA LYS A 59 -6.53 -15.83 -4.33
C LYS A 59 -7.90 -16.27 -3.82
N TYR A 60 -8.02 -16.53 -2.51
CA TYR A 60 -9.29 -16.91 -1.89
C TYR A 60 -10.34 -15.79 -1.99
N ALA A 61 -9.91 -14.54 -1.82
CA ALA A 61 -10.76 -13.35 -1.96
C ALA A 61 -11.04 -12.96 -3.42
N ASP A 62 -10.50 -13.68 -4.41
CA ASP A 62 -10.53 -13.28 -5.81
C ASP A 62 -9.99 -11.86 -6.02
N CYS A 63 -8.86 -11.55 -5.37
CA CYS A 63 -8.16 -10.28 -5.42
C CYS A 63 -6.81 -10.49 -6.12
N GLY A 64 -6.64 -9.89 -7.30
CA GLY A 64 -5.40 -9.98 -8.06
C GLY A 64 -4.28 -9.05 -7.57
N ASN A 65 -4.56 -8.15 -6.60
CA ASN A 65 -3.60 -7.15 -6.16
C ASN A 65 -2.98 -7.54 -4.80
N VAL A 66 -1.66 -7.51 -4.71
CA VAL A 66 -0.94 -7.84 -3.47
C VAL A 66 0.04 -6.74 -3.11
N HIS A 67 0.07 -6.37 -1.83
CA HIS A 67 1.04 -5.44 -1.26
C HIS A 67 2.05 -6.19 -0.41
N PHE A 68 3.33 -6.04 -0.69
CA PHE A 68 4.43 -6.71 0.00
C PHE A 68 5.27 -5.75 0.85
N SER A 69 5.93 -6.27 1.89
CA SER A 69 7.16 -5.65 2.40
C SER A 69 8.29 -5.89 1.38
N MET A 70 9.34 -5.05 1.39
CA MET A 70 10.47 -5.22 0.48
C MET A 70 11.17 -6.57 0.66
N GLU A 71 11.32 -7.02 1.90
CA GLU A 71 11.92 -8.32 2.23
C GLU A 71 11.13 -9.49 1.62
N HIS A 72 9.82 -9.51 1.86
CA HIS A 72 8.95 -10.56 1.32
C HIS A 72 8.86 -10.50 -0.20
N PHE A 73 8.86 -9.31 -0.80
CA PHE A 73 8.86 -9.17 -2.25
C PHE A 73 10.12 -9.76 -2.88
N LYS A 74 11.30 -9.50 -2.31
CA LYS A 74 12.56 -10.10 -2.77
C LYS A 74 12.49 -11.62 -2.72
N GLN A 75 12.08 -12.19 -1.58
CA GLN A 75 11.92 -13.63 -1.43
C GLN A 75 10.97 -14.21 -2.48
N MET A 76 9.82 -13.58 -2.70
CA MET A 76 8.85 -14.03 -3.69
C MET A 76 9.37 -13.95 -5.13
N CYS A 77 10.17 -12.94 -5.46
CA CYS A 77 10.82 -12.84 -6.78
C CYS A 77 11.84 -13.95 -7.00
N GLU A 78 12.56 -14.37 -5.96
CA GLU A 78 13.54 -15.45 -6.03
C GLU A 78 12.89 -16.83 -6.09
N GLU A 79 11.88 -17.08 -5.25
CA GLU A 79 11.27 -18.40 -5.07
C GLU A 79 10.08 -18.65 -6.00
N GLN A 80 9.31 -17.62 -6.35
CA GLN A 80 8.01 -17.73 -7.00
C GLN A 80 7.76 -16.63 -8.04
N ALA A 81 8.74 -16.31 -8.87
CA ALA A 81 8.64 -15.24 -9.87
C ALA A 81 7.41 -15.37 -10.79
N ASP A 82 7.03 -16.58 -11.16
CA ASP A 82 5.86 -16.82 -12.02
C ASP A 82 4.53 -16.55 -11.32
N VAL A 83 4.49 -16.64 -10.00
CA VAL A 83 3.30 -16.26 -9.22
C VAL A 83 3.16 -14.74 -9.22
N ILE A 84 4.27 -14.01 -9.00
CA ILE A 84 4.30 -12.54 -9.03
C ILE A 84 3.81 -12.02 -10.39
N LYS A 85 4.26 -12.59 -11.50
CA LYS A 85 3.86 -12.19 -12.86
C LYS A 85 2.38 -12.39 -13.19
N ARG A 86 1.67 -13.22 -12.41
CA ARG A 86 0.23 -13.49 -12.59
C ARG A 86 -0.67 -12.58 -11.74
N LEU A 87 -0.09 -11.75 -10.89
CA LEU A 87 -0.85 -10.77 -10.11
C LEU A 87 -1.27 -9.60 -11.02
N ASP A 88 -2.45 -9.05 -10.77
CA ASP A 88 -2.95 -7.89 -11.53
C ASP A 88 -2.19 -6.62 -11.20
N CYS A 89 -1.75 -6.48 -9.94
CA CYS A 89 -0.95 -5.35 -9.49
C CYS A 89 -0.11 -5.72 -8.26
N VAL A 90 1.17 -5.42 -8.35
CA VAL A 90 2.15 -5.63 -7.28
C VAL A 90 2.52 -4.29 -6.66
N SER A 91 2.25 -4.14 -5.36
CA SER A 91 2.61 -2.96 -4.57
C SER A 91 3.66 -3.33 -3.52
N VAL A 92 4.68 -2.47 -3.31
CA VAL A 92 5.79 -2.77 -2.39
C VAL A 92 6.05 -1.60 -1.45
N SER A 93 6.15 -1.88 -0.14
CA SER A 93 6.63 -0.92 0.86
C SER A 93 8.14 -0.72 0.74
N CYS A 94 8.57 0.54 0.58
CA CYS A 94 9.98 0.92 0.47
C CYS A 94 10.34 2.01 1.47
N HIS A 95 11.59 1.98 1.96
CA HIS A 95 12.09 2.90 2.98
C HIS A 95 13.37 3.63 2.56
N SER A 96 13.93 3.29 1.40
CA SER A 96 15.11 3.93 0.82
C SER A 96 14.96 4.10 -0.70
N MET A 97 15.83 4.92 -1.27
CA MET A 97 15.97 5.08 -2.73
C MET A 97 16.33 3.74 -3.40
N GLU A 98 17.25 3.02 -2.80
CA GLU A 98 17.71 1.73 -3.32
C GLU A 98 16.58 0.70 -3.34
N GLU A 99 15.81 0.57 -2.25
CA GLU A 99 14.65 -0.32 -2.20
C GLU A 99 13.62 0.04 -3.27
N ALA A 100 13.32 1.33 -3.45
CA ALA A 100 12.36 1.80 -4.44
C ALA A 100 12.79 1.44 -5.87
N VAL A 101 14.03 1.76 -6.23
CA VAL A 101 14.58 1.45 -7.55
C VAL A 101 14.62 -0.05 -7.81
N ASN A 102 15.05 -0.84 -6.82
CA ASN A 102 15.14 -2.29 -6.94
C ASN A 102 13.73 -2.94 -7.05
N ALA A 103 12.74 -2.46 -6.30
CA ALA A 103 11.37 -2.94 -6.41
C ALA A 103 10.81 -2.69 -7.83
N VAL A 104 11.02 -1.49 -8.39
CA VAL A 104 10.56 -1.16 -9.75
C VAL A 104 11.25 -2.02 -10.79
N ARG A 105 12.56 -2.23 -10.68
CA ARG A 105 13.33 -3.11 -11.60
C ARG A 105 12.85 -4.55 -11.55
N ALA A 106 12.41 -5.01 -10.35
CA ALA A 106 11.88 -6.35 -10.16
C ALA A 106 10.39 -6.49 -10.54
N GLY A 107 9.76 -5.42 -11.08
CA GLY A 107 8.41 -5.47 -11.62
C GLY A 107 7.31 -5.01 -10.66
N ALA A 108 7.62 -4.23 -9.63
CA ALA A 108 6.59 -3.57 -8.84
C ALA A 108 5.86 -2.50 -9.66
N ASP A 109 4.52 -2.55 -9.65
CA ASP A 109 3.63 -1.57 -10.30
C ASP A 109 3.43 -0.34 -9.43
N GLN A 110 3.54 -0.51 -8.11
CA GLN A 110 3.34 0.54 -7.13
C GLN A 110 4.38 0.47 -6.01
N ILE A 111 4.79 1.63 -5.51
CA ILE A 111 5.63 1.78 -4.33
C ILE A 111 4.86 2.56 -3.27
N VAL A 112 4.90 2.10 -2.04
CA VAL A 112 4.48 2.85 -0.86
C VAL A 112 5.73 3.25 -0.08
N LEU A 113 6.13 4.52 -0.25
CA LEU A 113 7.37 5.07 0.31
C LEU A 113 7.14 5.76 1.65
N GLY A 114 7.85 5.39 2.67
CA GLY A 114 7.76 6.04 3.96
C GLY A 114 8.83 5.65 4.97
N THR A 115 8.87 6.40 6.03
CA THR A 115 7.95 7.39 6.60
C THR A 115 8.31 8.80 6.11
N ILE A 116 7.35 9.55 5.55
CA ILE A 116 7.64 10.89 4.97
C ILE A 116 7.56 11.98 6.03
N PHE A 117 6.52 12.01 6.86
CA PHE A 117 6.40 12.91 8.02
C PHE A 117 6.43 12.12 9.33
N GLU A 118 6.73 12.78 10.41
CA GLU A 118 6.62 12.17 11.75
C GLU A 118 5.21 11.65 12.00
N THR A 119 5.12 10.52 12.69
CA THR A 119 3.85 9.87 12.98
C THR A 119 3.88 9.16 14.32
N GLN A 120 2.78 9.19 15.05
CA GLN A 120 2.63 8.46 16.30
C GLN A 120 2.70 6.93 16.14
N CYS A 121 2.44 6.42 14.93
CA CYS A 121 2.57 4.98 14.63
C CYS A 121 4.02 4.47 14.68
N LYS A 122 5.02 5.38 14.60
CA LYS A 122 6.46 5.07 14.74
C LYS A 122 7.12 6.20 15.54
N PRO A 123 6.87 6.29 16.87
CA PRO A 123 7.39 7.37 17.69
C PRO A 123 8.92 7.39 17.67
N GLY A 124 9.50 8.60 17.62
CA GLY A 124 10.96 8.81 17.59
C GLY A 124 11.62 8.58 16.22
N LYS A 125 10.88 8.17 15.17
CA LYS A 125 11.42 8.12 13.82
C LYS A 125 11.15 9.43 13.10
N MET A 126 12.22 10.19 12.82
CA MET A 126 12.12 11.39 11.97
C MET A 126 11.61 11.02 10.58
N GLY A 127 10.74 11.85 10.01
CA GLY A 127 10.29 11.71 8.64
C GLY A 127 11.42 12.02 7.65
N ALA A 128 11.47 11.28 6.54
CA ALA A 128 12.48 11.47 5.49
C ALA A 128 12.27 12.77 4.69
N GLY A 129 11.09 13.36 4.76
CA GLY A 129 10.77 14.64 4.16
C GLY A 129 10.42 14.62 2.67
N LEU A 130 9.96 15.78 2.20
CA LEU A 130 9.46 15.94 0.82
C LEU A 130 10.57 15.94 -0.23
N SER A 131 11.77 16.42 0.11
CA SER A 131 12.93 16.40 -0.82
C SER A 131 13.30 14.96 -1.16
N PHE A 132 13.38 14.09 -0.15
CA PHE A 132 13.62 12.66 -0.36
C PHE A 132 12.50 12.01 -1.20
N LEU A 133 11.24 12.30 -0.90
CA LEU A 133 10.10 11.80 -1.70
C LEU A 133 10.26 12.18 -3.17
N LYS A 134 10.56 13.45 -3.46
CA LYS A 134 10.75 13.96 -4.84
C LYS A 134 11.88 13.25 -5.58
N GLU A 135 13.01 13.03 -4.92
CA GLU A 135 14.15 12.33 -5.50
C GLU A 135 13.81 10.87 -5.83
N VAL A 136 13.11 10.18 -4.92
CA VAL A 136 12.67 8.78 -5.13
C VAL A 136 11.64 8.70 -6.26
N CYS A 137 10.66 9.60 -6.31
CA CYS A 137 9.69 9.64 -7.41
C CYS A 137 10.42 9.78 -8.76
N ARG A 138 11.37 10.72 -8.87
CA ARG A 138 12.16 10.91 -10.10
C ARG A 138 12.93 9.64 -10.47
N ALA A 139 13.61 9.02 -9.52
CA ALA A 139 14.39 7.81 -9.77
C ALA A 139 13.51 6.62 -10.20
N ALA A 140 12.38 6.41 -9.50
CA ALA A 140 11.42 5.36 -9.83
C ALA A 140 10.84 5.54 -11.24
N HIS A 141 10.38 6.74 -11.59
CA HIS A 141 9.84 7.06 -12.92
C HIS A 141 10.89 7.01 -14.03
N THR A 142 12.18 7.21 -13.72
CA THR A 142 13.27 7.01 -14.69
C THR A 142 13.41 5.52 -15.05
N VAL A 143 13.19 4.62 -14.08
CA VAL A 143 13.25 3.16 -14.32
C VAL A 143 11.99 2.67 -15.04
N ASN A 144 10.82 3.09 -14.55
CA ASN A 144 9.53 2.78 -15.18
C ASN A 144 8.60 4.01 -15.08
N PRO A 145 8.31 4.69 -16.19
CA PRO A 145 7.48 5.90 -16.21
C PRO A 145 6.03 5.66 -15.76
N THR A 146 5.56 4.41 -15.73
CA THR A 146 4.17 4.06 -15.39
C THR A 146 4.01 3.62 -13.93
N VAL A 147 5.12 3.44 -13.19
CA VAL A 147 5.05 3.06 -11.77
C VAL A 147 4.36 4.14 -10.95
N LYS A 148 3.54 3.73 -9.99
CA LYS A 148 2.88 4.66 -9.05
C LYS A 148 3.67 4.76 -7.75
N VAL A 149 3.90 5.99 -7.28
CA VAL A 149 4.59 6.24 -6.01
C VAL A 149 3.63 6.91 -5.02
N PHE A 150 3.31 6.21 -3.95
CA PHE A 150 2.46 6.71 -2.86
C PHE A 150 3.30 6.98 -1.62
N ALA A 151 3.09 8.14 -1.02
CA ALA A 151 3.75 8.50 0.25
C ALA A 151 2.97 7.93 1.46
N ILE A 152 3.68 7.46 2.50
CA ILE A 152 3.09 7.03 3.76
C ILE A 152 3.85 7.61 4.95
N GLY A 153 3.14 7.76 6.08
CA GLY A 153 3.66 8.28 7.34
C GLY A 153 3.32 9.76 7.54
N GLY A 154 2.43 10.02 8.49
CA GLY A 154 1.98 11.37 8.84
C GLY A 154 1.21 12.10 7.75
N ILE A 155 0.73 11.39 6.72
CA ILE A 155 -0.06 11.99 5.64
C ILE A 155 -1.49 12.23 6.13
N LYS A 156 -2.01 13.45 5.84
CA LYS A 156 -3.33 13.92 6.21
C LYS A 156 -3.91 14.82 5.09
N PRO A 157 -5.22 15.16 5.12
CA PRO A 157 -5.81 16.05 4.13
C PRO A 157 -5.17 17.45 4.07
N ASP A 158 -4.62 17.93 5.18
CA ASP A 158 -3.97 19.26 5.26
C ASP A 158 -2.57 19.30 4.63
N ASN A 159 -1.92 18.16 4.46
CA ASN A 159 -0.57 18.08 3.89
C ASN A 159 -0.46 17.29 2.57
N ILE A 160 -1.54 16.65 2.11
CA ILE A 160 -1.52 15.86 0.86
C ILE A 160 -1.10 16.69 -0.36
N LYS A 161 -1.47 17.97 -0.42
CA LYS A 161 -1.08 18.85 -1.52
C LYS A 161 0.44 18.92 -1.67
N LYS A 162 1.18 19.05 -0.57
CA LYS A 162 2.65 19.06 -0.56
C LYS A 162 3.25 17.75 -1.07
N VAL A 163 2.58 16.63 -0.79
CA VAL A 163 3.00 15.29 -1.28
C VAL A 163 2.85 15.20 -2.79
N LEU A 164 1.73 15.69 -3.34
CA LEU A 164 1.51 15.73 -4.79
C LEU A 164 2.48 16.70 -5.50
N GLU A 165 2.78 17.85 -4.89
CA GLU A 165 3.79 18.81 -5.38
C GLU A 165 5.21 18.20 -5.39
N ALA A 166 5.48 17.20 -4.54
CA ALA A 166 6.72 16.43 -4.57
C ALA A 166 6.70 15.28 -5.60
N SER A 167 5.75 15.29 -6.55
CA SER A 167 5.63 14.35 -7.66
C SER A 167 5.21 12.92 -7.26
N ALA A 168 4.66 12.72 -6.06
CA ALA A 168 4.00 11.48 -5.71
C ALA A 168 2.61 11.39 -6.36
N ASP A 169 2.16 10.18 -6.70
CA ASP A 169 0.82 9.92 -7.26
C ASP A 169 -0.30 10.00 -6.21
N GLY A 170 0.06 9.98 -4.93
CA GLY A 170 -0.90 10.07 -3.82
C GLY A 170 -0.28 9.83 -2.46
N GLY A 171 -1.14 9.70 -1.45
CA GLY A 171 -0.73 9.44 -0.08
C GLY A 171 -1.59 8.39 0.62
N CYS A 172 -0.96 7.58 1.48
CA CYS A 172 -1.63 6.60 2.33
C CYS A 172 -1.91 7.19 3.70
N MET A 173 -3.18 7.21 4.12
CA MET A 173 -3.66 7.86 5.34
C MET A 173 -4.33 6.82 6.26
N MET A 174 -3.56 5.94 6.93
CA MET A 174 -4.15 4.91 7.79
C MET A 174 -4.84 5.50 9.03
N SER A 175 -4.11 6.22 9.86
CA SER A 175 -4.63 6.73 11.13
C SER A 175 -5.78 7.71 10.94
N TRP A 176 -5.71 8.54 9.91
CA TRP A 176 -6.77 9.51 9.62
C TRP A 176 -8.08 8.80 9.27
N PHE A 177 -8.05 7.82 8.36
CA PHE A 177 -9.24 7.08 7.96
C PHE A 177 -9.83 6.22 9.09
N MET A 178 -8.97 5.69 9.97
CA MET A 178 -9.44 4.83 11.06
C MET A 178 -9.94 5.58 12.29
N GLN A 179 -9.66 6.90 12.41
CA GLN A 179 -9.99 7.67 13.61
C GLN A 179 -11.02 8.79 13.37
N HIS A 180 -11.24 9.23 12.13
CA HIS A 180 -11.95 10.48 11.84
C HIS A 180 -13.20 10.34 10.96
N ASN A 181 -13.62 9.13 10.65
CA ASN A 181 -14.80 8.88 9.79
C ASN A 181 -15.94 8.19 10.51
#